data_07a79f0b64a3f594020d59e4f3ae2452
#
_entry.id   07a79f0b64a3f594020d59e4f3ae2452
#
_cell.length_a   1.000
_cell.length_b   1.000
_cell.length_c   1.000
_cell.angle_alpha   90.00
_cell.angle_beta   90.00
_cell.angle_gamma   90.00
#
_symmetry.space_group_name_H-M   'P 1'
#
loop_
_entity.id
_entity.type
_entity.pdbx_description
1 polymer ?
#
loop_
_entity_poly.entity_id
_entity_poly.type
_entity_poly.pdbx_seq_one_letter_code
_entity_poly.pdbx_strand_id
1 'polypeptide(L)'
;MKTEEYRRVSHEFGPVYDENSIILILGSFPSVKSREAAFYYQHPQNRFWKVLEALWEDSAGRTVEERREFLLRHGIALWDVIESCEIIGSSDSAIRDVVPTDLQKVLQGAPIQRIYGNGNKAYQLYQKYHEAQTGILMTRLPSTSPANAAWSLERLIGAWSIIREREAHI
;
A
#
# COMPACT_ATOMS: atom_id res chain seq x y z
N MET A 1 20.34 -7.78 27.36
CA MET A 1 19.74 -8.07 26.04
C MET A 1 18.25 -7.71 26.11
N LYS A 2 17.84 -6.71 25.31
CA LYS A 2 16.42 -6.37 25.26
C LYS A 2 15.73 -7.38 24.37
N THR A 3 14.79 -8.13 24.93
CA THR A 3 13.91 -8.99 24.16
C THR A 3 12.88 -8.08 23.47
N GLU A 4 12.79 -8.16 22.17
CA GLU A 4 11.72 -7.47 21.46
C GLU A 4 10.38 -8.09 21.82
N GLU A 5 9.43 -7.27 22.20
CA GLU A 5 8.11 -7.72 22.58
C GLU A 5 7.06 -7.25 21.58
N TYR A 6 6.01 -8.04 21.45
CA TYR A 6 4.84 -7.63 20.66
C TYR A 6 4.17 -6.44 21.32
N ARG A 7 3.77 -5.47 20.50
CA ARG A 7 2.99 -4.31 20.92
C ARG A 7 1.77 -4.18 20.04
N ARG A 8 0.67 -3.75 20.64
CA ARG A 8 -0.51 -3.36 19.87
C ARG A 8 -0.27 -1.98 19.27
N VAL A 9 -0.38 -1.91 17.94
CA VAL A 9 -0.17 -0.67 17.20
C VAL A 9 -1.37 -0.42 16.31
N SER A 10 -1.85 0.82 16.30
CA SER A 10 -2.94 1.27 15.43
C SER A 10 -2.41 2.09 14.28
N HIS A 11 -3.13 2.04 13.17
CA HIS A 11 -2.86 2.85 11.98
C HIS A 11 -3.37 4.26 12.26
N GLU A 12 -2.48 5.22 12.48
CA GLU A 12 -2.83 6.55 12.98
C GLU A 12 -3.07 7.59 11.90
N PHE A 13 -2.78 7.27 10.64
CA PHE A 13 -3.00 8.20 9.54
C PHE A 13 -3.97 7.61 8.51
N GLY A 14 -4.74 8.49 7.88
CA GLY A 14 -5.81 8.09 7.00
C GLY A 14 -5.37 7.69 5.59
N PRO A 15 -6.31 7.24 4.77
CA PRO A 15 -6.03 6.93 3.37
C PRO A 15 -5.78 8.19 2.55
N VAL A 16 -5.08 8.01 1.42
CA VAL A 16 -4.96 9.05 0.40
C VAL A 16 -5.96 8.71 -0.70
N TYR A 17 -6.88 9.60 -1.00
CA TYR A 17 -7.82 9.46 -2.11
C TYR A 17 -8.59 10.75 -2.33
N ASP A 18 -9.19 10.89 -3.51
CA ASP A 18 -10.21 11.90 -3.79
C ASP A 18 -11.27 11.29 -4.73
N GLU A 19 -12.21 12.11 -5.15
CA GLU A 19 -13.31 11.67 -6.03
C GLU A 19 -12.84 11.21 -7.42
N ASN A 20 -11.59 11.41 -7.77
CA ASN A 20 -11.01 11.01 -9.05
C ASN A 20 -10.10 9.78 -8.94
N SER A 21 -9.95 9.21 -7.75
CA SER A 21 -9.12 8.03 -7.57
C SER A 21 -9.79 6.80 -8.19
N ILE A 22 -9.05 6.08 -9.04
CA ILE A 22 -9.58 4.93 -9.79
C ILE A 22 -8.88 3.61 -9.47
N ILE A 23 -7.68 3.67 -8.93
CA ILE A 23 -6.98 2.48 -8.44
C ILE A 23 -6.64 2.66 -6.97
N LEU A 24 -6.73 1.55 -6.22
CA LEU A 24 -6.39 1.52 -4.81
C LEU A 24 -5.24 0.54 -4.61
N ILE A 25 -4.14 1.02 -4.04
CA ILE A 25 -3.00 0.18 -3.68
C ILE A 25 -3.02 0.00 -2.17
N LEU A 26 -3.03 -1.23 -1.73
CA LEU A 26 -3.07 -1.58 -0.31
C LEU A 26 -1.79 -2.27 0.11
N GLY A 27 -1.18 -1.76 1.18
CA GLY A 27 -0.14 -2.47 1.91
C GLY A 27 -0.73 -3.25 3.07
N SER A 28 0.13 -3.91 3.86
CA SER A 28 -0.29 -4.62 5.06
C SER A 28 -0.44 -3.66 6.24
N PHE A 29 0.66 -3.13 6.72
CA PHE A 29 0.73 -2.20 7.84
C PHE A 29 1.97 -1.32 7.67
N PRO A 30 1.93 -0.04 8.10
CA PRO A 30 3.06 0.86 7.87
C PRO A 30 4.29 0.46 8.69
N SER A 31 5.48 0.65 8.08
CA SER A 31 6.76 0.46 8.76
C SER A 31 6.91 1.46 9.92
N VAL A 32 7.92 1.24 10.77
CA VAL A 32 8.25 2.18 11.85
C VAL A 32 8.50 3.59 11.29
N LYS A 33 9.26 3.71 10.20
CA LYS A 33 9.53 5.01 9.55
C LYS A 33 8.27 5.67 9.02
N SER A 34 7.36 4.90 8.43
CA SER A 34 6.07 5.42 7.95
C SER A 34 5.18 5.87 9.11
N ARG A 35 5.18 5.14 10.22
CA ARG A 35 4.44 5.54 11.42
C ARG A 35 4.97 6.84 12.03
N GLU A 36 6.29 6.99 12.08
CA GLU A 36 6.93 8.22 12.57
C GLU A 36 6.60 9.43 11.71
N ALA A 37 6.59 9.25 10.39
CA ALA A 37 6.27 10.31 9.44
C ALA A 37 4.77 10.51 9.21
N ALA A 38 3.93 9.59 9.70
CA ALA A 38 2.49 9.55 9.47
C ALA A 38 2.13 9.57 7.98
N PHE A 39 2.89 8.83 7.17
CA PHE A 39 2.64 8.68 5.74
C PHE A 39 3.22 7.38 5.19
N TYR A 40 2.78 6.98 4.01
CA TYR A 40 3.07 5.69 3.38
C TYR A 40 4.48 5.63 2.80
N TYR A 41 5.10 4.45 2.94
CA TYR A 41 6.36 4.08 2.26
C TYR A 41 7.48 5.10 2.50
N GLN A 42 7.70 5.46 3.76
CA GLN A 42 8.69 6.46 4.16
C GLN A 42 10.06 5.87 4.50
N HIS A 43 10.19 4.55 4.55
CA HIS A 43 11.50 3.92 4.73
C HIS A 43 12.38 4.30 3.53
N PRO A 44 13.60 4.83 3.77
CA PRO A 44 14.44 5.35 2.66
C PRO A 44 14.78 4.31 1.59
N GLN A 45 14.79 3.04 1.93
CA GLN A 45 15.10 1.95 1.01
C GLN A 45 13.87 1.31 0.38
N ASN A 46 12.66 1.75 0.74
CA ASN A 46 11.46 1.26 0.07
C ASN A 46 11.40 1.83 -1.35
N ARG A 47 11.15 0.96 -2.32
CA ARG A 47 11.20 1.31 -3.74
C ARG A 47 9.87 1.78 -4.31
N PHE A 48 8.84 1.90 -3.48
CA PHE A 48 7.49 2.25 -3.93
C PHE A 48 7.46 3.52 -4.78
N TRP A 49 8.03 4.62 -4.26
CA TRP A 49 7.99 5.91 -4.96
C TRP A 49 8.79 5.87 -6.26
N LYS A 50 9.94 5.19 -6.28
CA LYS A 50 10.75 5.03 -7.48
C LYS A 50 10.03 4.24 -8.57
N VAL A 51 9.29 3.21 -8.17
CA VAL A 51 8.48 2.41 -9.11
C VAL A 51 7.40 3.30 -9.73
N LEU A 52 6.65 4.04 -8.93
CA LEU A 52 5.59 4.89 -9.45
C LEU A 52 6.14 6.02 -10.34
N GLU A 53 7.25 6.64 -9.94
CA GLU A 53 7.89 7.67 -10.76
C GLU A 53 8.31 7.14 -12.13
N ALA A 54 8.85 5.94 -12.18
CA ALA A 54 9.23 5.31 -13.45
C ALA A 54 8.01 5.01 -14.33
N LEU A 55 6.94 4.52 -13.73
CA LEU A 55 5.73 4.14 -14.48
C LEU A 55 4.98 5.35 -15.03
N TRP A 56 4.93 6.45 -14.30
CA TRP A 56 4.23 7.67 -14.76
C TRP A 56 5.14 8.70 -15.39
N GLU A 57 6.45 8.45 -15.44
CA GLU A 57 7.44 9.39 -15.98
C GLU A 57 7.25 10.80 -15.40
N ASP A 58 7.03 10.84 -14.08
CA ASP A 58 6.72 12.05 -13.33
C ASP A 58 7.38 11.96 -11.97
N SER A 59 7.77 13.10 -11.40
CA SER A 59 8.38 13.15 -10.07
C SER A 59 7.31 13.14 -8.99
N ALA A 60 7.48 12.29 -7.99
CA ALA A 60 6.64 12.30 -6.79
C ALA A 60 7.12 13.30 -5.75
N GLY A 61 8.27 13.93 -5.98
CA GLY A 61 8.87 14.83 -5.01
C GLY A 61 9.45 14.09 -3.81
N ARG A 62 9.68 14.82 -2.72
CA ARG A 62 10.30 14.28 -1.50
C ARG A 62 9.49 14.55 -0.24
N THR A 63 8.54 15.49 -0.29
CA THR A 63 7.71 15.83 0.86
C THR A 63 6.41 15.01 0.84
N VAL A 64 5.77 14.92 2.00
CA VAL A 64 4.46 14.27 2.12
C VAL A 64 3.45 14.95 1.20
N GLU A 65 3.42 16.27 1.17
CA GLU A 65 2.51 17.04 0.35
C GLU A 65 2.71 16.76 -1.15
N GLU A 66 3.97 16.77 -1.61
CA GLU A 66 4.30 16.48 -3.01
C GLU A 66 3.90 15.08 -3.41
N ARG A 67 4.15 14.09 -2.54
CA ARG A 67 3.80 12.70 -2.79
C ARG A 67 2.29 12.48 -2.81
N ARG A 68 1.57 13.16 -1.92
CA ARG A 68 0.11 13.14 -1.91
C ARG A 68 -0.46 13.71 -3.21
N GLU A 69 0.03 14.86 -3.64
CA GLU A 69 -0.39 15.48 -4.90
C GLU A 69 -0.09 14.60 -6.11
N PHE A 70 1.07 13.94 -6.11
CA PHE A 70 1.43 12.99 -7.17
C PHE A 70 0.39 11.86 -7.28
N LEU A 71 0.04 11.25 -6.16
CA LEU A 71 -0.95 10.18 -6.14
C LEU A 71 -2.31 10.65 -6.66
N LEU A 72 -2.80 11.77 -6.16
CA LEU A 72 -4.11 12.30 -6.55
C LEU A 72 -4.13 12.71 -8.01
N ARG A 73 -3.05 13.31 -8.51
CA ARG A 73 -2.90 13.70 -9.92
C ARG A 73 -3.00 12.50 -10.85
N HIS A 74 -2.55 11.35 -10.41
CA HIS A 74 -2.55 10.13 -11.22
C HIS A 74 -3.70 9.17 -10.91
N GLY A 75 -4.65 9.59 -10.09
CA GLY A 75 -5.82 8.77 -9.78
C GLY A 75 -5.53 7.57 -8.90
N ILE A 76 -4.51 7.66 -8.04
CA ILE A 76 -4.05 6.58 -7.18
C ILE A 76 -4.49 6.84 -5.74
N ALA A 77 -5.23 5.89 -5.16
CA ALA A 77 -5.53 5.88 -3.74
C ALA A 77 -4.57 4.92 -3.02
N LEU A 78 -4.22 5.26 -1.79
CA LEU A 78 -3.39 4.43 -0.92
C LEU A 78 -4.06 4.20 0.44
N TRP A 79 -3.94 2.99 0.92
CA TRP A 79 -4.22 2.64 2.30
C TRP A 79 -3.52 1.31 2.65
N ASP A 80 -3.87 0.76 3.81
CA ASP A 80 -3.39 -0.55 4.26
C ASP A 80 -4.58 -1.40 4.68
N VAL A 81 -4.42 -2.73 4.65
CA VAL A 81 -5.52 -3.66 4.99
C VAL A 81 -5.71 -3.80 6.50
N ILE A 82 -4.75 -3.36 7.30
CA ILE A 82 -4.76 -3.51 8.76
C ILE A 82 -5.00 -2.16 9.44
N GLU A 83 -6.04 -2.08 10.27
CA GLU A 83 -6.30 -0.93 11.13
C GLU A 83 -5.45 -0.99 12.39
N SER A 84 -5.37 -2.15 13.02
CA SER A 84 -4.50 -2.38 14.17
C SER A 84 -4.06 -3.83 14.22
N CYS A 85 -2.93 -4.06 14.86
CA CYS A 85 -2.40 -5.41 15.04
C CYS A 85 -1.38 -5.44 16.16
N GLU A 86 -0.97 -6.63 16.55
CA GLU A 86 0.22 -6.80 17.37
C GLU A 86 1.40 -7.07 16.42
N ILE A 87 2.50 -6.38 16.66
CA ILE A 87 3.68 -6.43 15.78
C ILE A 87 4.96 -6.20 16.58
N ILE A 88 6.06 -6.77 16.07
CA ILE A 88 7.42 -6.45 16.51
C ILE A 88 8.10 -5.72 15.35
N GLY A 89 8.49 -4.46 15.56
CA GLY A 89 9.15 -3.65 14.53
C GLY A 89 8.30 -3.44 13.29
N SER A 90 8.84 -3.77 12.11
CA SER A 90 8.20 -3.55 10.80
C SER A 90 7.97 -4.84 10.02
N SER A 91 8.25 -5.99 10.59
CA SER A 91 8.22 -7.27 9.85
C SER A 91 6.79 -7.76 9.65
N ASP A 92 6.42 -8.01 8.38
CA ASP A 92 5.12 -8.61 8.03
C ASP A 92 4.93 -9.98 8.70
N SER A 93 6.00 -10.75 8.87
CA SER A 93 5.94 -12.08 9.49
C SER A 93 5.63 -12.02 10.99
N ALA A 94 5.85 -10.87 11.61
CA ALA A 94 5.57 -10.66 13.03
C ALA A 94 4.15 -10.16 13.30
N ILE A 95 3.36 -9.90 12.27
CA ILE A 95 1.99 -9.38 12.42
C ILE A 95 1.05 -10.47 12.92
N ARG A 96 0.29 -10.17 13.97
CA ARG A 96 -0.76 -11.05 14.50
C ARG A 96 -1.90 -10.24 15.12
N ASP A 97 -3.02 -10.90 15.42
CA ASP A 97 -4.21 -10.29 16.02
C ASP A 97 -4.68 -9.05 15.26
N VAL A 98 -4.93 -9.25 13.97
CA VAL A 98 -5.28 -8.21 13.02
C VAL A 98 -6.73 -7.75 13.22
N VAL A 99 -6.91 -6.42 13.31
CA VAL A 99 -8.20 -5.77 13.11
C VAL A 99 -8.15 -5.16 11.70
N PRO A 100 -9.03 -5.58 10.79
CA PRO A 100 -9.00 -5.08 9.42
C PRO A 100 -9.50 -3.65 9.31
N THR A 101 -8.96 -2.91 8.34
CA THR A 101 -9.41 -1.57 7.96
C THR A 101 -10.81 -1.64 7.35
N ASP A 102 -11.63 -0.61 7.55
CA ASP A 102 -12.90 -0.48 6.85
C ASP A 102 -12.69 0.22 5.51
N LEU A 103 -12.55 -0.57 4.45
CA LEU A 103 -12.29 -0.06 3.10
C LEU A 103 -13.48 0.68 2.48
N GLN A 104 -14.68 0.55 3.05
CA GLN A 104 -15.87 1.26 2.53
C GLN A 104 -15.68 2.77 2.52
N LYS A 105 -14.88 3.30 3.43
CA LYS A 105 -14.56 4.73 3.46
C LYS A 105 -14.01 5.22 2.11
N VAL A 106 -13.07 4.49 1.53
CA VAL A 106 -12.49 4.83 0.22
C VAL A 106 -13.44 4.46 -0.92
N LEU A 107 -14.05 3.28 -0.85
CA LEU A 107 -14.92 2.80 -1.94
C LEU A 107 -16.18 3.66 -2.11
N GLN A 108 -16.68 4.27 -1.04
CA GLN A 108 -17.80 5.18 -1.12
C GLN A 108 -17.39 6.59 -1.58
N GLY A 109 -16.14 6.97 -1.32
CA GLY A 109 -15.64 8.31 -1.65
C GLY A 109 -14.94 8.44 -2.99
N ALA A 110 -14.66 7.31 -3.66
CA ALA A 110 -13.91 7.30 -4.92
C ALA A 110 -14.40 6.17 -5.84
N PRO A 111 -14.37 6.37 -7.17
CA PRO A 111 -14.80 5.36 -8.13
C PRO A 111 -13.71 4.31 -8.39
N ILE A 112 -13.27 3.61 -7.35
CA ILE A 112 -12.21 2.61 -7.45
C ILE A 112 -12.63 1.47 -8.36
N GLN A 113 -11.85 1.21 -9.40
CA GLN A 113 -12.10 0.16 -10.38
C GLN A 113 -11.23 -1.06 -10.15
N ARG A 114 -10.02 -0.86 -9.64
CA ARG A 114 -9.04 -1.93 -9.46
C ARG A 114 -8.34 -1.78 -8.12
N ILE A 115 -8.05 -2.92 -7.49
CA ILE A 115 -7.35 -2.98 -6.21
C ILE A 115 -6.09 -3.83 -6.38
N TYR A 116 -4.96 -3.30 -5.91
CA TYR A 116 -3.66 -3.95 -5.96
C TYR A 116 -3.11 -4.12 -4.55
N GLY A 117 -2.48 -5.27 -4.31
CA GLY A 117 -1.82 -5.54 -3.04
C GLY A 117 -0.31 -5.45 -3.18
N ASN A 118 0.31 -4.63 -2.37
CA ASN A 118 1.76 -4.50 -2.31
C ASN A 118 2.32 -5.59 -1.41
N GLY A 119 2.66 -6.72 -2.01
CA GLY A 119 3.22 -7.86 -1.32
C GLY A 119 2.19 -8.92 -0.93
N ASN A 120 2.72 -10.06 -0.51
CA ASN A 120 1.93 -11.25 -0.24
C ASN A 120 1.05 -11.12 1.00
N LYS A 121 1.54 -10.46 2.04
CA LYS A 121 0.78 -10.29 3.29
C LYS A 121 -0.48 -9.47 3.06
N ALA A 122 -0.37 -8.35 2.33
CA ALA A 122 -1.52 -7.53 1.96
C ALA A 122 -2.55 -8.36 1.18
N TYR A 123 -2.09 -9.14 0.22
CA TYR A 123 -2.94 -10.00 -0.59
C TYR A 123 -3.70 -11.03 0.26
N GLN A 124 -2.99 -11.76 1.13
CA GLN A 124 -3.60 -12.78 1.97
C GLN A 124 -4.64 -12.20 2.93
N LEU A 125 -4.33 -11.07 3.56
CA LEU A 125 -5.24 -10.42 4.50
C LEU A 125 -6.46 -9.83 3.79
N TYR A 126 -6.27 -9.27 2.60
CA TYR A 126 -7.37 -8.77 1.80
C TYR A 126 -8.36 -9.90 1.45
N GLN A 127 -7.85 -11.03 0.99
CA GLN A 127 -8.70 -12.19 0.69
C GLN A 127 -9.48 -12.65 1.92
N LYS A 128 -8.83 -12.66 3.06
CA LYS A 128 -9.44 -13.14 4.31
C LYS A 128 -10.51 -12.19 4.85
N TYR A 129 -10.26 -10.88 4.82
CA TYR A 129 -11.07 -9.90 5.54
C TYR A 129 -11.90 -8.97 4.65
N HIS A 130 -11.53 -8.78 3.40
CA HIS A 130 -12.09 -7.71 2.57
C HIS A 130 -12.78 -8.17 1.30
N GLU A 131 -12.28 -9.23 0.67
CA GLU A 131 -12.73 -9.62 -0.67
C GLU A 131 -14.24 -9.83 -0.76
N ALA A 132 -14.81 -10.54 0.20
CA ALA A 132 -16.25 -10.80 0.21
C ALA A 132 -17.09 -9.53 0.39
N GLN A 133 -16.55 -8.55 1.14
CA GLN A 133 -17.26 -7.30 1.43
C GLN A 133 -17.18 -6.31 0.28
N THR A 134 -16.05 -6.27 -0.42
CA THR A 134 -15.85 -5.31 -1.51
C THR A 134 -16.37 -5.80 -2.85
N GLY A 135 -16.37 -7.12 -3.06
CA GLY A 135 -16.70 -7.74 -4.34
C GLY A 135 -15.66 -7.51 -5.42
N ILE A 136 -14.50 -6.94 -5.08
CA ILE A 136 -13.42 -6.64 -6.04
C ILE A 136 -12.25 -7.58 -5.75
N LEU A 137 -11.77 -8.30 -6.78
CA LEU A 137 -10.59 -9.14 -6.66
C LEU A 137 -9.34 -8.28 -6.63
N MET A 138 -8.45 -8.58 -5.68
CA MET A 138 -7.15 -7.89 -5.61
C MET A 138 -6.15 -8.57 -6.55
N THR A 139 -5.39 -7.76 -7.27
CA THR A 139 -4.21 -8.24 -8.00
C THR A 139 -3.00 -8.12 -7.08
N ARG A 140 -2.30 -9.24 -6.87
CA ARG A 140 -1.08 -9.26 -6.06
C ARG A 140 0.11 -8.75 -6.85
N LEU A 141 0.87 -7.84 -6.24
CA LEU A 141 2.12 -7.32 -6.80
C LEU A 141 3.29 -7.69 -5.87
N PRO A 142 4.50 -7.85 -6.42
CA PRO A 142 5.68 -8.09 -5.58
C PRO A 142 5.94 -6.90 -4.67
N SER A 143 6.35 -7.17 -3.43
CA SER A 143 6.57 -6.13 -2.43
C SER A 143 7.69 -5.17 -2.82
N THR A 144 7.45 -3.87 -2.63
CA THR A 144 8.48 -2.82 -2.80
C THR A 144 9.40 -2.71 -1.58
N SER A 145 9.11 -3.42 -0.50
CA SER A 145 9.91 -3.40 0.73
C SER A 145 11.37 -3.81 0.48
N PRO A 146 12.33 -3.19 1.18
CA PRO A 146 13.72 -3.64 1.12
C PRO A 146 13.91 -5.09 1.61
N ALA A 147 12.97 -5.61 2.41
CA ALA A 147 12.98 -7.01 2.82
C ALA A 147 12.82 -7.97 1.64
N ASN A 148 12.26 -7.52 0.52
CA ASN A 148 12.12 -8.29 -0.71
C ASN A 148 13.36 -8.11 -1.60
N ALA A 149 14.52 -8.41 -1.06
CA ALA A 149 15.81 -8.10 -1.67
C ALA A 149 16.09 -8.85 -2.99
N ALA A 150 15.43 -9.97 -3.22
CA ALA A 150 15.57 -10.75 -4.45
C ALA A 150 15.02 -10.01 -5.69
N TRP A 151 14.15 -9.04 -5.49
CA TRP A 151 13.59 -8.24 -6.58
C TRP A 151 14.37 -6.95 -6.77
N SER A 152 14.95 -6.78 -7.96
CA SER A 152 15.58 -5.52 -8.35
C SER A 152 14.52 -4.45 -8.66
N LEU A 153 14.95 -3.19 -8.67
CA LEU A 153 14.07 -2.09 -9.07
C LEU A 153 13.49 -2.30 -10.47
N GLU A 154 14.32 -2.74 -11.42
CA GLU A 154 13.88 -3.00 -12.80
C GLU A 154 12.81 -4.08 -12.87
N ARG A 155 12.98 -5.16 -12.12
CA ARG A 155 11.97 -6.23 -12.06
C ARG A 155 10.67 -5.75 -11.44
N LEU A 156 10.76 -4.92 -10.40
CA LEU A 156 9.58 -4.33 -9.76
C LEU A 156 8.83 -3.44 -10.74
N ILE A 157 9.53 -2.57 -11.46
CA ILE A 157 8.91 -1.69 -12.46
C ILE A 157 8.17 -2.51 -13.51
N GLY A 158 8.80 -3.57 -14.01
CA GLY A 158 8.18 -4.46 -14.99
C GLY A 158 6.90 -5.12 -14.47
N ALA A 159 6.97 -5.68 -13.26
CA ALA A 159 5.80 -6.36 -12.65
C ALA A 159 4.67 -5.39 -12.29
N TRP A 160 5.02 -4.19 -11.84
CA TRP A 160 4.05 -3.17 -11.44
C TRP A 160 3.43 -2.43 -12.62
N SER A 161 3.96 -2.58 -13.83
CA SER A 161 3.45 -1.89 -15.02
C SER A 161 1.97 -2.13 -15.28
N ILE A 162 1.42 -3.22 -14.78
CA ILE A 162 -0.01 -3.55 -14.89
C ILE A 162 -0.90 -2.46 -14.29
N ILE A 163 -0.44 -1.70 -13.30
CA ILE A 163 -1.26 -0.66 -12.69
C ILE A 163 -1.51 0.52 -13.63
N ARG A 164 -0.67 0.69 -14.65
CA ARG A 164 -0.83 1.69 -15.70
C ARG A 164 -1.73 1.24 -16.83
N GLU A 165 -1.99 -0.07 -16.94
CA GLU A 165 -2.78 -0.59 -18.04
C GLU A 165 -4.23 -0.14 -17.89
N ARG A 166 -4.75 0.46 -18.96
CA ARG A 166 -6.17 0.73 -19.07
C ARG A 166 -6.85 -0.56 -19.44
N GLU A 167 -8.03 -0.81 -18.87
CA GLU A 167 -8.84 -1.91 -19.33
C GLU A 167 -9.09 -1.73 -20.83
N ALA A 168 -8.88 -2.82 -21.57
CA ALA A 168 -9.21 -2.83 -22.97
C ALA A 168 -10.71 -2.55 -23.11
N HIS A 169 -11.03 -1.45 -23.74
CA HIS A 169 -12.41 -1.18 -24.11
C HIS A 169 -12.77 -2.13 -25.24
N ILE A 170 -13.65 -3.02 -24.91
CA ILE A 170 -14.24 -3.91 -25.89
C ILE A 170 -15.43 -3.21 -26.51
#